data_55ba3d7c5ad3be1df65e8b639656f924
#
_entry.id   55ba3d7c5ad3be1df65e8b639656f924
#
_cell.length_a   1.000
_cell.length_b   1.000
_cell.length_c   1.000
_cell.angle_alpha   90.00
_cell.angle_beta   90.00
_cell.angle_gamma   90.00
#
_symmetry.space_group_name_H-M   'P 1'
#
loop_
_entity.id
_entity.type
_entity.pdbx_description
1 polymer ?
#
loop_
_entity_poly.entity_id
_entity_poly.type
_entity_poly.pdbx_seq_one_letter_code
_entity_poly.pdbx_strand_id
1 'polypeptide(L)'
;MRILGIETSCDETSAAVVEETGDAAKPWSIRSNIVASQVAIHREWGGVVPELASRQHIRDICGVVDRALSEAETAWEDLGAVAVTQGPGLVGSLLVGVSYATAAAAAAGLPLVAVHHLAGHIESLVLQNGELPLPSVVLVVSGGHTSLYLVEQPGSYQLLSRTRDDAAGEAYDKVAKLLGLGYPGGPVIDRLAKTGDDRAIALPTTRLTHADRNAPELKGDLDFSFSGLKTAVLRHVRDLESGAAPDEPRSRAPLPDKTIADIAASFQRVVVTALVERLFNAARRYQARSVGVAGGVSANSRLRADLKERGERREIPTFLPSLALSTDNAAMIAAAGLRRFRAGQIASLDLNADAALPLHDQRPT
;
A
#
# COMPACT_ATOMS: atom_id res chain seq x y z
N MET A 1 14.60 15.15 -17.35
CA MET A 1 15.51 14.18 -16.69
C MET A 1 14.78 12.87 -16.53
N ARG A 2 15.42 11.72 -16.79
CA ARG A 2 14.87 10.38 -16.58
C ARG A 2 15.51 9.73 -15.37
N ILE A 3 14.78 8.94 -14.60
CA ILE A 3 15.28 8.17 -13.48
C ILE A 3 14.77 6.72 -13.56
N LEU A 4 15.66 5.78 -13.24
CA LEU A 4 15.28 4.38 -13.06
C LEU A 4 14.85 4.16 -11.60
N GLY A 5 13.62 3.67 -11.38
CA GLY A 5 13.15 3.22 -10.09
C GLY A 5 13.23 1.70 -9.96
N ILE A 6 13.54 1.21 -8.76
CA ILE A 6 13.61 -0.21 -8.42
C ILE A 6 12.83 -0.46 -7.13
N GLU A 7 11.89 -1.41 -7.17
CA GLU A 7 11.06 -1.83 -6.03
C GLU A 7 11.18 -3.33 -5.80
N THR A 8 11.54 -3.71 -4.57
CA THR A 8 11.64 -5.12 -4.13
C THR A 8 11.25 -5.31 -2.67
N SER A 9 10.45 -4.42 -2.09
CA SER A 9 10.23 -4.42 -0.63
C SER A 9 9.38 -5.59 -0.12
N CYS A 10 8.60 -6.25 -0.98
CA CYS A 10 7.70 -7.34 -0.58
C CYS A 10 7.74 -8.52 -1.58
N ASP A 11 6.72 -8.69 -2.38
CA ASP A 11 6.56 -9.82 -3.33
C ASP A 11 6.38 -9.37 -4.79
N GLU A 12 6.66 -8.11 -5.10
CA GLU A 12 6.79 -7.59 -6.46
C GLU A 12 8.24 -7.19 -6.75
N THR A 13 8.83 -7.79 -7.82
CA THR A 13 10.06 -7.28 -8.42
C THR A 13 9.67 -6.28 -9.50
N SER A 14 10.00 -5.00 -9.33
CA SER A 14 9.60 -3.99 -10.30
C SER A 14 10.73 -3.04 -10.65
N ALA A 15 10.76 -2.61 -11.93
CA ALA A 15 11.60 -1.54 -12.42
C ALA A 15 10.80 -0.62 -13.35
N ALA A 16 11.06 0.67 -13.30
CA ALA A 16 10.35 1.67 -14.08
C ALA A 16 11.26 2.83 -14.46
N VAL A 17 11.02 3.41 -15.63
CA VAL A 17 11.61 4.70 -16.03
C VAL A 17 10.53 5.77 -15.93
N VAL A 18 10.80 6.80 -15.16
CA VAL A 18 9.95 8.00 -15.04
C VAL A 18 10.74 9.22 -15.48
N GLU A 19 10.07 10.08 -16.23
CA GLU A 19 10.63 11.29 -16.79
C GLU A 19 9.94 12.54 -16.26
N GLU A 20 10.70 13.61 -16.09
CA GLU A 20 10.15 14.94 -15.82
C GLU A 20 9.49 15.52 -17.05
N THR A 21 8.29 16.07 -16.87
CA THR A 21 7.54 16.69 -17.99
C THR A 21 7.90 18.14 -18.23
N GLY A 22 8.45 18.83 -17.23
CA GLY A 22 8.60 20.29 -17.24
C GLY A 22 7.33 21.06 -16.86
N ASP A 23 6.18 20.37 -16.71
CA ASP A 23 4.93 20.94 -16.20
C ASP A 23 4.86 20.78 -14.68
N ALA A 24 4.88 21.90 -13.96
CA ALA A 24 4.82 21.90 -12.51
C ALA A 24 3.50 21.31 -11.96
N ALA A 25 2.40 21.38 -12.72
CA ALA A 25 1.12 20.81 -12.30
C ALA A 25 1.07 19.28 -12.48
N LYS A 26 1.81 18.75 -13.46
CA LYS A 26 1.93 17.30 -13.72
C LYS A 26 3.39 16.92 -13.93
N PRO A 27 4.20 16.89 -12.87
CA PRO A 27 5.65 16.87 -12.98
C PRO A 27 6.25 15.59 -13.54
N TRP A 28 5.51 14.47 -13.49
CA TRP A 28 6.04 13.14 -13.81
C TRP A 28 5.29 12.47 -14.95
N SER A 29 6.03 11.76 -15.82
CA SER A 29 5.50 10.90 -16.89
C SER A 29 6.15 9.53 -16.80
N ILE A 30 5.35 8.48 -16.83
CA ILE A 30 5.80 7.08 -16.85
C ILE A 30 6.21 6.72 -18.27
N ARG A 31 7.49 6.32 -18.46
CA ARG A 31 8.01 5.82 -19.73
C ARG A 31 7.90 4.31 -19.81
N SER A 32 8.12 3.63 -18.69
CA SER A 32 7.90 2.19 -18.50
C SER A 32 7.58 1.86 -17.05
N ASN A 33 6.88 0.74 -16.79
CA ASN A 33 6.65 0.24 -15.46
C ASN A 33 6.43 -1.28 -15.51
N ILE A 34 7.50 -2.04 -15.32
CA ILE A 34 7.52 -3.49 -15.37
C ILE A 34 7.37 -4.04 -13.96
N VAL A 35 6.39 -4.93 -13.77
CA VAL A 35 6.12 -5.60 -12.50
C VAL A 35 6.12 -7.11 -12.72
N ALA A 36 6.97 -7.83 -12.00
CA ALA A 36 6.98 -9.28 -11.90
C ALA A 36 6.44 -9.67 -10.52
N SER A 37 5.15 -10.03 -10.46
CA SER A 37 4.48 -10.39 -9.21
C SER A 37 4.71 -11.85 -8.84
N GLN A 38 4.95 -12.10 -7.56
CA GLN A 38 5.19 -13.42 -6.98
C GLN A 38 3.92 -14.02 -6.35
N VAL A 39 2.75 -13.42 -6.53
CA VAL A 39 1.47 -13.90 -5.98
C VAL A 39 1.23 -15.38 -6.28
N ALA A 40 1.58 -15.86 -7.49
CA ALA A 40 1.42 -17.28 -7.86
C ALA A 40 2.25 -18.21 -6.99
N ILE A 41 3.47 -17.78 -6.61
CA ILE A 41 4.40 -18.54 -5.76
C ILE A 41 3.87 -18.62 -4.33
N HIS A 42 3.39 -17.49 -3.82
CA HIS A 42 2.96 -17.37 -2.42
C HIS A 42 1.54 -17.90 -2.15
N ARG A 43 0.75 -18.12 -3.21
CA ARG A 43 -0.63 -18.62 -3.10
C ARG A 43 -0.73 -19.95 -2.36
N GLU A 44 0.19 -20.88 -2.59
CA GLU A 44 0.23 -22.19 -1.95
C GLU A 44 0.44 -22.08 -0.42
N TRP A 45 1.10 -21.01 0.02
CA TRP A 45 1.40 -20.76 1.43
C TRP A 45 0.31 -19.93 2.12
N GLY A 46 -0.59 -19.34 1.34
CA GLY A 46 -1.65 -18.46 1.84
C GLY A 46 -1.14 -17.14 2.43
N GLY A 47 0.00 -16.64 1.91
CA GLY A 47 0.65 -15.40 2.30
C GLY A 47 2.13 -15.37 1.89
N VAL A 48 2.76 -14.20 1.94
CA VAL A 48 4.15 -14.01 1.54
C VAL A 48 5.10 -14.78 2.47
N VAL A 49 6.03 -15.55 1.86
CA VAL A 49 7.12 -16.24 2.54
C VAL A 49 8.41 -15.46 2.26
N PRO A 50 9.01 -14.76 3.25
CA PRO A 50 10.09 -13.80 3.02
C PRO A 50 11.31 -14.38 2.33
N GLU A 51 11.68 -15.62 2.66
CA GLU A 51 12.85 -16.29 2.05
C GLU A 51 12.59 -16.64 0.58
N LEU A 52 11.40 -17.07 0.22
CA LEU A 52 11.03 -17.32 -1.17
C LEU A 52 10.99 -16.02 -1.96
N ALA A 53 10.46 -14.95 -1.37
CA ALA A 53 10.41 -13.64 -1.99
C ALA A 53 11.81 -13.15 -2.36
N SER A 54 12.75 -13.13 -1.41
CA SER A 54 14.11 -12.66 -1.68
C SER A 54 14.83 -13.48 -2.76
N ARG A 55 14.66 -14.79 -2.77
CA ARG A 55 15.24 -15.67 -3.82
C ARG A 55 14.65 -15.39 -5.20
N GLN A 56 13.35 -15.09 -5.27
CA GLN A 56 12.72 -14.78 -6.54
C GLN A 56 13.16 -13.42 -7.07
N HIS A 57 13.32 -12.40 -6.20
CA HIS A 57 13.88 -11.11 -6.60
C HIS A 57 15.25 -11.23 -7.27
N ILE A 58 16.13 -12.10 -6.72
CA ILE A 58 17.47 -12.34 -7.32
C ILE A 58 17.35 -12.87 -8.76
N ARG A 59 16.35 -13.71 -9.03
CA ARG A 59 16.14 -14.29 -10.38
C ARG A 59 15.59 -13.29 -11.37
N ASP A 60 14.71 -12.38 -10.89
CA ASP A 60 13.91 -11.54 -11.77
C ASP A 60 14.55 -10.18 -12.03
N ILE A 61 15.33 -9.62 -11.09
CA ILE A 61 15.70 -8.20 -11.07
C ILE A 61 16.43 -7.76 -12.35
N CYS A 62 17.39 -8.53 -12.85
CA CYS A 62 18.12 -8.17 -14.08
C CYS A 62 17.17 -8.07 -15.28
N GLY A 63 16.34 -9.11 -15.50
CA GLY A 63 15.42 -9.13 -16.63
C GLY A 63 14.32 -8.10 -16.54
N VAL A 64 13.88 -7.74 -15.33
CA VAL A 64 12.88 -6.69 -15.09
C VAL A 64 13.46 -5.31 -15.39
N VAL A 65 14.70 -5.03 -14.99
CA VAL A 65 15.39 -3.77 -15.30
C VAL A 65 15.66 -3.65 -16.80
N ASP A 66 16.19 -4.69 -17.44
CA ASP A 66 16.46 -4.68 -18.88
C ASP A 66 15.17 -4.39 -19.69
N ARG A 67 14.07 -5.00 -19.30
CA ARG A 67 12.77 -4.75 -19.93
C ARG A 67 12.29 -3.33 -19.69
N ALA A 68 12.46 -2.78 -18.50
CA ALA A 68 12.04 -1.43 -18.19
C ALA A 68 12.80 -0.39 -19.02
N LEU A 69 14.10 -0.56 -19.16
CA LEU A 69 14.94 0.30 -20.01
C LEU A 69 14.57 0.17 -21.51
N SER A 70 14.40 -1.06 -21.99
CA SER A 70 14.02 -1.35 -23.38
C SER A 70 12.65 -0.75 -23.73
N GLU A 71 11.63 -0.94 -22.88
CA GLU A 71 10.28 -0.40 -23.11
C GLU A 71 10.26 1.14 -23.05
N ALA A 72 11.13 1.73 -22.24
CA ALA A 72 11.29 3.18 -22.16
C ALA A 72 12.17 3.76 -23.27
N GLU A 73 12.74 2.94 -24.16
CA GLU A 73 13.73 3.35 -25.17
C GLU A 73 14.84 4.22 -24.52
N THR A 74 15.42 3.74 -23.39
CA THR A 74 16.33 4.50 -22.55
C THR A 74 17.59 3.67 -22.29
N ALA A 75 18.76 4.21 -22.62
CA ALA A 75 20.04 3.63 -22.25
C ALA A 75 20.47 4.10 -20.85
N TRP A 76 21.48 3.45 -20.27
CA TRP A 76 22.02 3.84 -18.97
C TRP A 76 22.56 5.28 -18.96
N GLU A 77 23.13 5.71 -20.09
CA GLU A 77 23.71 7.03 -20.29
C GLU A 77 22.64 8.14 -20.35
N ASP A 78 21.38 7.79 -20.62
CA ASP A 78 20.25 8.73 -20.67
C ASP A 78 19.64 8.97 -19.26
N LEU A 79 20.04 8.19 -18.27
CA LEU A 79 19.52 8.30 -16.91
C LEU A 79 20.27 9.38 -16.12
N GLY A 80 19.54 10.11 -15.31
CA GLY A 80 20.12 11.09 -14.39
C GLY A 80 20.38 10.53 -12.98
N ALA A 81 19.73 9.43 -12.61
CA ALA A 81 19.91 8.75 -11.32
C ALA A 81 19.26 7.37 -11.30
N VAL A 82 19.59 6.56 -10.28
CA VAL A 82 18.91 5.32 -9.91
C VAL A 82 18.25 5.52 -8.55
N ALA A 83 16.95 5.25 -8.46
CA ALA A 83 16.17 5.29 -7.22
C ALA A 83 15.82 3.87 -6.78
N VAL A 84 15.92 3.59 -5.48
CA VAL A 84 15.63 2.27 -4.95
C VAL A 84 14.90 2.37 -3.61
N THR A 85 13.99 1.46 -3.36
CA THR A 85 13.34 1.34 -2.06
C THR A 85 14.36 0.89 -1.00
N GLN A 86 14.63 1.79 -0.05
CA GLN A 86 15.46 1.50 1.12
C GLN A 86 14.69 0.73 2.20
N GLY A 87 13.41 1.01 2.33
CA GLY A 87 12.50 0.49 3.33
C GLY A 87 11.23 1.34 3.46
N PRO A 88 10.30 0.92 4.36
CA PRO A 88 10.26 -0.36 5.07
C PRO A 88 9.92 -1.54 4.15
N GLY A 89 10.13 -2.78 4.64
CA GLY A 89 9.81 -4.00 3.89
C GLY A 89 10.51 -5.25 4.44
N LEU A 90 10.45 -6.32 3.68
CA LEU A 90 11.14 -7.57 4.01
C LEU A 90 12.65 -7.39 3.81
N VAL A 91 13.44 -7.53 4.87
CA VAL A 91 14.88 -7.21 4.83
C VAL A 91 15.63 -7.93 3.71
N GLY A 92 15.38 -9.25 3.50
CA GLY A 92 16.02 -10.02 2.44
C GLY A 92 15.64 -9.53 1.04
N SER A 93 14.40 -9.12 0.84
CA SER A 93 13.89 -8.57 -0.41
C SER A 93 14.48 -7.18 -0.70
N LEU A 94 14.47 -6.30 0.29
CA LEU A 94 15.08 -4.97 0.21
C LEU A 94 16.57 -5.03 -0.15
N LEU A 95 17.32 -5.95 0.48
CA LEU A 95 18.75 -6.14 0.23
C LEU A 95 19.04 -6.46 -1.24
N VAL A 96 18.18 -7.22 -1.92
CA VAL A 96 18.36 -7.51 -3.35
C VAL A 96 18.27 -6.22 -4.18
N GLY A 97 17.22 -5.42 -3.99
CA GLY A 97 17.04 -4.16 -4.71
C GLY A 97 18.16 -3.16 -4.42
N VAL A 98 18.49 -2.97 -3.13
CA VAL A 98 19.54 -2.02 -2.70
C VAL A 98 20.89 -2.44 -3.26
N SER A 99 21.27 -3.73 -3.16
CA SER A 99 22.56 -4.20 -3.69
C SER A 99 22.66 -4.04 -5.22
N TYR A 100 21.59 -4.40 -5.93
CA TYR A 100 21.53 -4.24 -7.39
C TYR A 100 21.63 -2.76 -7.79
N ALA A 101 20.81 -1.89 -7.18
CA ALA A 101 20.78 -0.47 -7.48
C ALA A 101 22.12 0.22 -7.19
N THR A 102 22.77 -0.13 -6.06
CA THR A 102 24.08 0.41 -5.69
C THR A 102 25.15 0.01 -6.70
N ALA A 103 25.18 -1.29 -7.08
CA ALA A 103 26.15 -1.79 -8.07
C ALA A 103 25.92 -1.14 -9.46
N ALA A 104 24.66 -1.05 -9.90
CA ALA A 104 24.30 -0.45 -11.17
C ALA A 104 24.63 1.07 -11.21
N ALA A 105 24.29 1.82 -10.15
CA ALA A 105 24.61 3.23 -10.04
C ALA A 105 26.13 3.47 -10.06
N ALA A 106 26.92 2.66 -9.32
CA ALA A 106 28.36 2.75 -9.31
C ALA A 106 28.97 2.44 -10.69
N ALA A 107 28.49 1.38 -11.37
CA ALA A 107 28.99 1.00 -12.69
C ALA A 107 28.67 2.03 -13.78
N ALA A 108 27.51 2.67 -13.70
CA ALA A 108 27.08 3.68 -14.65
C ALA A 108 27.54 5.10 -14.28
N GLY A 109 28.17 5.29 -13.13
CA GLY A 109 28.58 6.63 -12.64
C GLY A 109 27.38 7.53 -12.31
N LEU A 110 26.24 6.94 -11.92
CA LEU A 110 24.99 7.67 -11.64
C LEU A 110 24.78 7.90 -10.14
N PRO A 111 24.14 9.02 -9.75
CA PRO A 111 23.66 9.20 -8.39
C PRO A 111 22.69 8.11 -7.95
N LEU A 112 22.81 7.65 -6.71
CA LEU A 112 21.88 6.73 -6.05
C LEU A 112 20.91 7.52 -5.18
N VAL A 113 19.61 7.23 -5.25
CA VAL A 113 18.58 7.88 -4.44
C VAL A 113 17.84 6.82 -3.62
N ALA A 114 17.99 6.91 -2.31
CA ALA A 114 17.22 6.07 -1.38
C ALA A 114 15.79 6.57 -1.25
N VAL A 115 14.80 5.69 -1.39
CA VAL A 115 13.38 6.05 -1.34
C VAL A 115 12.68 5.27 -0.23
N HIS A 116 11.81 5.97 0.49
CA HIS A 116 10.91 5.34 1.44
C HIS A 116 9.69 4.77 0.70
N HIS A 117 9.39 3.48 0.90
CA HIS A 117 8.29 2.79 0.22
C HIS A 117 6.94 3.52 0.31
N LEU A 118 6.55 3.99 1.52
CA LEU A 118 5.27 4.69 1.71
C LEU A 118 5.26 6.08 1.05
N ALA A 119 6.41 6.74 0.92
CA ALA A 119 6.51 7.97 0.13
C ALA A 119 6.24 7.68 -1.35
N GLY A 120 6.71 6.52 -1.87
CA GLY A 120 6.35 6.04 -3.20
C GLY A 120 4.85 5.93 -3.38
N HIS A 121 4.14 5.30 -2.45
CA HIS A 121 2.68 5.21 -2.51
C HIS A 121 2.01 6.58 -2.54
N ILE A 122 2.48 7.55 -1.77
CA ILE A 122 1.92 8.93 -1.80
C ILE A 122 2.20 9.56 -3.18
N GLU A 123 3.41 9.40 -3.73
CA GLU A 123 3.76 9.92 -5.06
C GLU A 123 3.00 9.23 -6.21
N SER A 124 2.46 8.01 -6.00
CA SER A 124 1.58 7.38 -7.00
C SER A 124 0.32 8.21 -7.28
N LEU A 125 -0.15 8.98 -6.28
CA LEU A 125 -1.26 9.93 -6.47
C LEU A 125 -0.88 11.08 -7.41
N VAL A 126 0.35 11.61 -7.23
CA VAL A 126 0.87 12.69 -8.09
C VAL A 126 1.13 12.18 -9.51
N LEU A 127 1.68 10.97 -9.66
CA LEU A 127 1.84 10.31 -10.96
C LEU A 127 0.53 10.22 -11.73
N GLN A 128 -0.56 9.86 -11.06
CA GLN A 128 -1.87 9.70 -11.68
C GLN A 128 -2.57 11.00 -11.96
N ASN A 129 -2.53 11.94 -10.99
CA ASN A 129 -3.45 13.08 -10.96
C ASN A 129 -2.76 14.43 -11.15
N GLY A 130 -1.42 14.48 -11.12
CA GLY A 130 -0.65 15.71 -10.97
C GLY A 130 -0.54 16.13 -9.50
N GLU A 131 0.02 17.33 -9.26
CA GLU A 131 0.21 17.82 -7.88
C GLU A 131 -1.13 18.01 -7.16
N LEU A 132 -1.16 17.54 -5.91
CA LEU A 132 -2.37 17.60 -5.09
C LEU A 132 -2.57 19.01 -4.50
N PRO A 133 -3.83 19.48 -4.34
CA PRO A 133 -4.11 20.68 -3.56
C PRO A 133 -3.68 20.50 -2.11
N LEU A 134 -2.67 21.25 -1.65
CA LEU A 134 -2.11 21.14 -0.31
C LEU A 134 -2.68 22.21 0.65
N PRO A 135 -2.76 21.94 1.97
CA PRO A 135 -2.39 20.67 2.61
C PRO A 135 -3.34 19.54 2.24
N SER A 136 -2.81 18.31 2.13
CA SER A 136 -3.59 17.10 1.83
C SER A 136 -3.45 16.09 2.96
N VAL A 137 -4.52 15.35 3.27
CA VAL A 137 -4.42 14.16 4.12
C VAL A 137 -4.45 12.91 3.26
N VAL A 138 -3.43 12.09 3.35
CA VAL A 138 -3.29 10.87 2.57
C VAL A 138 -3.35 9.64 3.48
N LEU A 139 -4.25 8.71 3.16
CA LEU A 139 -4.32 7.38 3.74
C LEU A 139 -3.48 6.43 2.87
N VAL A 140 -2.39 5.91 3.42
CA VAL A 140 -1.66 4.79 2.82
C VAL A 140 -2.17 3.50 3.44
N VAL A 141 -2.76 2.63 2.62
CA VAL A 141 -3.42 1.40 3.06
C VAL A 141 -3.06 0.22 2.16
N SER A 142 -2.31 -0.76 2.71
CA SER A 142 -1.77 -1.92 2.00
C SER A 142 -1.88 -3.19 2.85
N GLY A 143 -1.22 -4.27 2.42
CA GLY A 143 -1.07 -5.51 3.19
C GLY A 143 -0.35 -5.29 4.53
N GLY A 144 0.70 -4.48 4.55
CA GLY A 144 1.52 -4.24 5.74
C GLY A 144 1.26 -2.91 6.46
N HIS A 145 0.58 -1.96 5.84
CA HIS A 145 0.45 -0.60 6.39
C HIS A 145 -0.98 -0.08 6.36
N THR A 146 -1.34 0.66 7.40
CA THR A 146 -2.55 1.49 7.44
C THR A 146 -2.22 2.72 8.26
N SER A 147 -1.94 3.84 7.56
CA SER A 147 -1.44 5.08 8.18
C SER A 147 -2.00 6.31 7.49
N LEU A 148 -2.24 7.36 8.27
CA LEU A 148 -2.62 8.69 7.78
C LEU A 148 -1.43 9.62 7.84
N TYR A 149 -1.21 10.33 6.75
CA TYR A 149 -0.17 11.36 6.63
C TYR A 149 -0.77 12.72 6.28
N LEU A 150 -0.26 13.76 6.90
CA LEU A 150 -0.45 15.13 6.44
C LEU A 150 0.70 15.48 5.48
N VAL A 151 0.35 15.99 4.32
CA VAL A 151 1.26 16.49 3.30
C VAL A 151 1.03 18.00 3.21
N GLU A 152 1.90 18.77 3.85
CA GLU A 152 1.84 20.23 3.81
C GLU A 152 2.59 20.82 2.61
N GLN A 153 3.66 20.13 2.21
CA GLN A 153 4.50 20.48 1.06
C GLN A 153 4.88 19.19 0.30
N PRO A 154 5.15 19.26 -1.00
CA PRO A 154 5.63 18.11 -1.75
C PRO A 154 6.90 17.51 -1.11
N GLY A 155 6.87 16.21 -0.84
CA GLY A 155 8.00 15.51 -0.21
C GLY A 155 8.07 15.60 1.33
N SER A 156 7.14 16.32 1.98
CA SER A 156 7.05 16.41 3.44
C SER A 156 5.84 15.61 3.94
N TYR A 157 6.07 14.68 4.86
CA TYR A 157 5.07 13.72 5.32
C TYR A 157 5.04 13.66 6.84
N GLN A 158 4.00 14.19 7.45
CA GLN A 158 3.78 14.08 8.89
C GLN A 158 2.83 12.93 9.20
N LEU A 159 3.28 11.96 10.00
CA LEU A 159 2.43 10.87 10.47
C LEU A 159 1.37 11.41 11.44
N LEU A 160 0.09 11.19 11.12
CA LEU A 160 -1.05 11.58 11.96
C LEU A 160 -1.63 10.42 12.74
N SER A 161 -1.54 9.21 12.18
CA SER A 161 -2.18 8.01 12.71
C SER A 161 -1.64 6.77 12.02
N ARG A 162 -1.69 5.65 12.73
CA ARG A 162 -1.37 4.32 12.18
C ARG A 162 -2.27 3.25 12.78
N THR A 163 -2.22 2.05 12.22
CA THR A 163 -2.83 0.89 12.87
C THR A 163 -2.03 0.48 14.11
N ARG A 164 -2.72 0.04 15.16
CA ARG A 164 -2.12 -0.48 16.41
C ARG A 164 -1.93 -1.99 16.41
N ASP A 165 -2.48 -2.64 15.40
CA ASP A 165 -2.43 -4.09 15.24
C ASP A 165 -2.37 -4.45 13.74
N ASP A 166 -3.27 -5.29 13.24
CA ASP A 166 -3.28 -5.69 11.84
C ASP A 166 -3.49 -4.49 10.90
N ALA A 167 -2.78 -4.47 9.78
CA ALA A 167 -3.12 -3.59 8.67
C ALA A 167 -4.46 -4.03 8.04
N ALA A 168 -5.13 -3.09 7.35
CA ALA A 168 -6.42 -3.40 6.73
C ALA A 168 -6.30 -4.53 5.70
N GLY A 169 -5.27 -4.51 4.83
CA GLY A 169 -5.05 -5.58 3.86
C GLY A 169 -4.76 -6.92 4.52
N GLU A 170 -3.96 -6.94 5.58
CA GLU A 170 -3.72 -8.15 6.38
C GLU A 170 -5.03 -8.70 7.00
N ALA A 171 -5.93 -7.82 7.44
CA ALA A 171 -7.24 -8.23 7.94
C ALA A 171 -8.10 -8.88 6.84
N TYR A 172 -8.05 -8.36 5.60
CA TYR A 172 -8.68 -9.00 4.43
C TYR A 172 -8.12 -10.40 4.18
N ASP A 173 -6.79 -10.56 4.18
CA ASP A 173 -6.14 -11.85 3.94
C ASP A 173 -6.47 -12.86 5.05
N LYS A 174 -6.46 -12.43 6.31
CA LYS A 174 -6.81 -13.28 7.46
C LYS A 174 -8.25 -13.74 7.42
N VAL A 175 -9.19 -12.88 7.02
CA VAL A 175 -10.61 -13.24 6.89
C VAL A 175 -10.84 -14.15 5.68
N ALA A 176 -10.20 -13.86 4.54
CA ALA A 176 -10.27 -14.73 3.37
C ALA A 176 -9.74 -16.15 3.67
N LYS A 177 -8.60 -16.25 4.37
CA LYS A 177 -8.04 -17.53 4.82
C LYS A 177 -8.99 -18.28 5.76
N LEU A 178 -9.64 -17.56 6.69
CA LEU A 178 -10.64 -18.12 7.60
C LEU A 178 -11.83 -18.74 6.85
N LEU A 179 -12.26 -18.08 5.76
CA LEU A 179 -13.39 -18.52 4.92
C LEU A 179 -12.97 -19.51 3.82
N GLY A 180 -11.69 -19.92 3.75
CA GLY A 180 -11.19 -20.85 2.73
C GLY A 180 -11.11 -20.26 1.32
N LEU A 181 -11.03 -18.92 1.18
CA LEU A 181 -11.11 -18.22 -0.11
C LEU A 181 -9.76 -18.08 -0.82
N GLY A 182 -8.65 -18.47 -0.16
CA GLY A 182 -7.31 -18.40 -0.73
C GLY A 182 -6.64 -17.03 -0.57
N TYR A 183 -5.57 -16.80 -1.35
CA TYR A 183 -4.70 -15.62 -1.32
C TYR A 183 -4.50 -15.07 -2.75
N PRO A 184 -4.44 -13.75 -2.96
CA PRO A 184 -4.67 -12.66 -2.00
C PRO A 184 -6.16 -12.49 -1.64
N GLY A 185 -6.46 -12.22 -0.36
CA GLY A 185 -7.82 -12.17 0.16
C GLY A 185 -8.59 -10.91 -0.26
N GLY A 186 -7.92 -9.76 -0.35
CA GLY A 186 -8.56 -8.49 -0.69
C GLY A 186 -9.42 -8.53 -1.94
N PRO A 187 -8.88 -8.90 -3.12
CA PRO A 187 -9.64 -8.98 -4.38
C PRO A 187 -10.78 -9.99 -4.34
N VAL A 188 -10.60 -11.12 -3.62
CA VAL A 188 -11.62 -12.15 -3.52
C VAL A 188 -12.80 -11.68 -2.67
N ILE A 189 -12.53 -11.08 -1.51
CA ILE A 189 -13.56 -10.50 -0.64
C ILE A 189 -14.29 -9.36 -1.37
N ASP A 190 -13.57 -8.46 -2.06
CA ASP A 190 -14.19 -7.36 -2.80
C ASP A 190 -15.16 -7.85 -3.88
N ARG A 191 -14.81 -8.94 -4.58
CA ARG A 191 -15.67 -9.56 -5.58
C ARG A 191 -16.93 -10.19 -4.96
N LEU A 192 -16.79 -10.98 -3.88
CA LEU A 192 -17.89 -11.67 -3.22
C LEU A 192 -18.83 -10.69 -2.51
N ALA A 193 -18.30 -9.63 -1.92
CA ALA A 193 -19.07 -8.61 -1.24
C ALA A 193 -20.11 -7.90 -2.14
N LYS A 194 -19.91 -7.91 -3.46
CA LYS A 194 -20.86 -7.32 -4.43
C LYS A 194 -22.21 -8.02 -4.48
N THR A 195 -22.26 -9.30 -4.08
CA THR A 195 -23.48 -10.13 -4.11
C THR A 195 -24.03 -10.38 -2.71
N GLY A 196 -23.34 -9.93 -1.66
CA GLY A 196 -23.75 -10.10 -0.26
C GLY A 196 -24.56 -8.92 0.26
N ASP A 197 -25.30 -9.19 1.35
CA ASP A 197 -25.94 -8.14 2.16
C ASP A 197 -24.91 -7.61 3.18
N ASP A 198 -24.55 -6.34 3.07
CA ASP A 198 -23.55 -5.70 3.93
C ASP A 198 -24.04 -5.42 5.36
N ARG A 199 -25.33 -5.67 5.65
CA ARG A 199 -25.96 -5.52 6.98
C ARG A 199 -26.40 -6.85 7.59
N ALA A 200 -26.16 -7.96 6.90
CA ALA A 200 -26.55 -9.28 7.39
C ALA A 200 -25.88 -9.62 8.74
N ILE A 201 -24.67 -9.10 8.99
CA ILE A 201 -23.90 -9.41 10.20
C ILE A 201 -23.48 -8.12 10.91
N ALA A 202 -23.82 -8.04 12.19
CA ALA A 202 -23.39 -6.94 13.07
C ALA A 202 -21.95 -7.17 13.55
N LEU A 203 -20.97 -6.70 12.76
CA LEU A 203 -19.56 -6.73 13.15
C LEU A 203 -19.19 -5.46 13.94
N PRO A 204 -18.29 -5.58 14.94
CA PRO A 204 -17.90 -4.45 15.77
C PRO A 204 -17.09 -3.42 14.99
N THR A 205 -17.32 -2.12 15.26
CA THR A 205 -16.44 -1.04 14.85
C THR A 205 -15.53 -0.68 16.01
N THR A 206 -14.22 -0.78 15.81
CA THR A 206 -13.26 -0.42 16.85
C THR A 206 -13.15 1.10 16.97
N ARG A 207 -13.39 1.62 18.18
CA ARG A 207 -13.09 3.01 18.55
C ARG A 207 -12.00 3.01 19.61
N LEU A 208 -10.87 3.59 19.27
CA LEU A 208 -9.75 3.75 20.20
C LEU A 208 -9.90 5.10 20.92
N THR A 209 -9.87 5.07 22.25
CA THR A 209 -10.09 6.26 23.10
C THR A 209 -8.86 6.66 23.89
N HIS A 210 -7.78 5.87 23.83
CA HIS A 210 -6.54 6.11 24.57
C HIS A 210 -5.36 6.26 23.61
N ALA A 211 -4.32 6.99 24.02
CA ALA A 211 -3.11 7.16 23.23
C ALA A 211 -2.38 5.82 23.02
N ASP A 212 -1.66 5.70 21.90
CA ASP A 212 -0.79 4.55 21.65
C ASP A 212 0.42 4.62 22.60
N ARG A 213 0.69 3.53 23.34
CA ARG A 213 1.88 3.46 24.23
C ARG A 213 3.20 3.53 23.45
N ASN A 214 3.18 3.07 22.18
CA ASN A 214 4.35 3.05 21.31
C ASN A 214 4.48 4.31 20.44
N ALA A 215 3.51 5.22 20.50
CA ALA A 215 3.50 6.49 19.78
C ALA A 215 2.66 7.52 20.57
N PRO A 216 3.12 7.92 21.77
CA PRO A 216 2.35 8.77 22.68
C PRO A 216 2.13 10.19 22.11
N GLU A 217 2.90 10.60 21.13
CA GLU A 217 2.74 11.85 20.39
C GLU A 217 1.49 11.87 19.50
N LEU A 218 0.96 10.70 19.11
CA LEU A 218 -0.29 10.57 18.38
C LEU A 218 -1.48 10.58 19.35
N LYS A 219 -2.51 11.36 19.03
CA LYS A 219 -3.69 11.51 19.90
C LYS A 219 -4.54 10.25 20.02
N GLY A 220 -4.33 9.27 19.16
CA GLY A 220 -4.94 7.95 19.20
C GLY A 220 -6.37 7.83 18.70
N ASP A 221 -7.14 8.92 18.65
CA ASP A 221 -8.53 8.92 18.20
C ASP A 221 -8.71 8.74 16.68
N LEU A 222 -7.64 8.92 15.92
CA LEU A 222 -7.57 8.62 14.49
C LEU A 222 -6.99 7.24 14.19
N ASP A 223 -6.46 6.53 15.18
CA ASP A 223 -5.79 5.25 14.98
C ASP A 223 -6.75 4.15 14.53
N PHE A 224 -6.18 3.17 13.86
CA PHE A 224 -6.91 2.00 13.36
C PHE A 224 -6.64 0.77 14.23
N SER A 225 -7.57 -0.19 14.20
CA SER A 225 -7.42 -1.52 14.77
C SER A 225 -8.36 -2.46 14.04
N PHE A 226 -7.85 -3.56 13.52
CA PHE A 226 -8.61 -4.54 12.73
C PHE A 226 -8.51 -5.97 13.27
N SER A 227 -7.60 -6.27 14.20
CA SER A 227 -7.41 -7.62 14.75
C SER A 227 -8.67 -8.20 15.38
N GLY A 228 -9.51 -7.36 16.00
CA GLY A 228 -10.79 -7.75 16.58
C GLY A 228 -11.82 -8.24 15.55
N LEU A 229 -11.75 -7.76 14.31
CA LEU A 229 -12.69 -8.16 13.24
C LEU A 229 -12.52 -9.62 12.85
N LYS A 230 -11.28 -10.10 12.70
CA LYS A 230 -11.01 -11.53 12.44
C LYS A 230 -11.66 -12.41 13.50
N THR A 231 -11.51 -12.03 14.79
CA THR A 231 -12.08 -12.78 15.90
C THR A 231 -13.62 -12.76 15.89
N ALA A 232 -14.22 -11.61 15.54
CA ALA A 232 -15.67 -11.49 15.42
C ALA A 232 -16.22 -12.37 14.28
N VAL A 233 -15.57 -12.35 13.11
CA VAL A 233 -15.93 -13.24 11.99
C VAL A 233 -15.76 -14.72 12.39
N LEU A 234 -14.65 -15.08 13.04
CA LEU A 234 -14.42 -16.46 13.51
C LEU A 234 -15.50 -16.93 14.47
N ARG A 235 -15.93 -16.08 15.41
CA ARG A 235 -17.03 -16.41 16.33
C ARG A 235 -18.32 -16.64 15.56
N HIS A 236 -18.68 -15.73 14.65
CA HIS A 236 -19.88 -15.85 13.84
C HIS A 236 -19.90 -17.14 13.00
N VAL A 237 -18.78 -17.49 12.36
CA VAL A 237 -18.63 -18.75 11.60
C VAL A 237 -18.83 -19.97 12.52
N ARG A 238 -18.22 -19.96 13.72
CA ARG A 238 -18.39 -21.05 14.69
C ARG A 238 -19.83 -21.18 15.21
N ASP A 239 -20.50 -20.05 15.42
CA ASP A 239 -21.91 -20.05 15.85
C ASP A 239 -22.82 -20.66 14.78
N LEU A 240 -22.54 -20.39 13.50
CA LEU A 240 -23.24 -21.02 12.39
C LEU A 240 -22.98 -22.55 12.30
N GLU A 241 -21.73 -22.96 12.52
CA GLU A 241 -21.33 -24.38 12.52
C GLU A 241 -21.91 -25.15 13.74
N SER A 242 -22.07 -24.50 14.89
CA SER A 242 -22.56 -25.10 16.13
C SER A 242 -24.10 -25.13 16.23
N GLY A 243 -24.82 -24.41 15.38
CA GLY A 243 -26.27 -24.47 15.26
C GLY A 243 -26.82 -25.77 14.60
N ALA A 244 -25.95 -26.65 14.08
CA ALA A 244 -26.28 -28.00 13.73
C ALA A 244 -26.54 -28.85 14.99
N ALA A 245 -27.59 -29.71 14.97
CA ALA A 245 -28.07 -30.47 16.13
C ALA A 245 -26.93 -31.20 16.89
N PRO A 246 -27.03 -31.37 18.24
CA PRO A 246 -25.97 -31.91 19.09
C PRO A 246 -25.46 -33.30 18.73
N ASP A 247 -26.22 -34.06 17.93
CA ASP A 247 -25.95 -35.46 17.60
C ASP A 247 -25.41 -35.72 16.18
N GLU A 248 -25.22 -34.69 15.37
CA GLU A 248 -24.59 -34.90 14.08
C GLU A 248 -23.03 -34.81 14.19
N PRO A 249 -22.28 -35.76 13.57
CA PRO A 249 -20.85 -35.67 13.51
C PRO A 249 -20.50 -34.32 12.85
N ARG A 250 -19.62 -33.52 13.49
CA ARG A 250 -19.17 -32.21 13.03
C ARG A 250 -18.59 -32.33 11.62
N SER A 251 -19.49 -32.46 10.65
CA SER A 251 -19.18 -32.33 9.24
C SER A 251 -18.88 -30.87 9.02
N ARG A 252 -17.61 -30.54 8.70
CA ARG A 252 -17.22 -29.24 8.14
C ARG A 252 -17.82 -29.13 6.73
N ALA A 253 -19.15 -29.09 6.65
CA ALA A 253 -19.75 -28.69 5.39
C ALA A 253 -19.30 -27.25 5.07
N PRO A 254 -18.87 -26.96 3.85
CA PRO A 254 -18.52 -25.60 3.46
C PRO A 254 -19.74 -24.69 3.68
N LEU A 255 -19.49 -23.48 4.19
CA LEU A 255 -20.55 -22.48 4.35
C LEU A 255 -21.24 -22.23 3.00
N PRO A 256 -22.56 -22.00 2.97
CA PRO A 256 -23.27 -21.62 1.75
C PRO A 256 -22.65 -20.36 1.12
N ASP A 257 -22.56 -20.31 -0.20
CA ASP A 257 -21.98 -19.18 -0.94
C ASP A 257 -22.63 -17.85 -0.56
N LYS A 258 -23.94 -17.83 -0.35
CA LYS A 258 -24.67 -16.62 0.10
C LYS A 258 -24.19 -16.16 1.47
N THR A 259 -23.97 -17.07 2.41
CA THR A 259 -23.45 -16.76 3.74
C THR A 259 -22.04 -16.19 3.67
N ILE A 260 -21.17 -16.76 2.82
CA ILE A 260 -19.83 -16.27 2.60
C ILE A 260 -19.88 -14.85 2.01
N ALA A 261 -20.76 -14.60 1.03
CA ALA A 261 -20.94 -13.29 0.43
C ALA A 261 -21.43 -12.24 1.45
N ASP A 262 -22.36 -12.60 2.34
CA ASP A 262 -22.88 -11.73 3.39
C ASP A 262 -21.80 -11.39 4.44
N ILE A 263 -20.98 -12.39 4.83
CA ILE A 263 -19.82 -12.15 5.70
C ILE A 263 -18.83 -11.20 5.03
N ALA A 264 -18.49 -11.44 3.77
CA ALA A 264 -17.57 -10.61 3.00
C ALA A 264 -18.08 -9.18 2.89
N ALA A 265 -19.37 -8.98 2.58
CA ALA A 265 -19.99 -7.67 2.44
C ALA A 265 -20.02 -6.89 3.77
N SER A 266 -20.44 -7.57 4.87
CA SER A 266 -20.52 -6.97 6.20
C SER A 266 -19.13 -6.60 6.74
N PHE A 267 -18.12 -7.47 6.54
CA PHE A 267 -16.73 -7.22 6.89
C PHE A 267 -16.16 -6.02 6.12
N GLN A 268 -16.30 -6.02 4.80
CA GLN A 268 -15.81 -4.94 3.92
C GLN A 268 -16.44 -3.61 4.31
N ARG A 269 -17.75 -3.56 4.58
CA ARG A 269 -18.43 -2.33 5.04
C ARG A 269 -17.77 -1.76 6.29
N VAL A 270 -17.50 -2.59 7.29
CA VAL A 270 -16.92 -2.12 8.56
C VAL A 270 -15.50 -1.58 8.37
N VAL A 271 -14.66 -2.29 7.60
CA VAL A 271 -13.29 -1.84 7.30
C VAL A 271 -13.32 -0.53 6.53
N VAL A 272 -14.08 -0.44 5.43
CA VAL A 272 -14.14 0.75 4.58
C VAL A 272 -14.70 1.95 5.34
N THR A 273 -15.76 1.74 6.14
CA THR A 273 -16.33 2.81 6.98
C THR A 273 -15.25 3.36 7.93
N ALA A 274 -14.48 2.49 8.59
CA ALA A 274 -13.42 2.91 9.50
C ALA A 274 -12.33 3.72 8.78
N LEU A 275 -11.91 3.30 7.59
CA LEU A 275 -10.90 3.99 6.79
C LEU A 275 -11.38 5.38 6.36
N VAL A 276 -12.57 5.47 5.75
CA VAL A 276 -13.13 6.71 5.22
C VAL A 276 -13.46 7.71 6.34
N GLU A 277 -14.06 7.25 7.45
CA GLU A 277 -14.37 8.14 8.58
C GLU A 277 -13.13 8.79 9.17
N ARG A 278 -12.06 8.04 9.40
CA ARG A 278 -10.82 8.57 9.97
C ARG A 278 -10.10 9.52 9.02
N LEU A 279 -10.07 9.18 7.72
CA LEU A 279 -9.51 10.05 6.69
C LEU A 279 -10.20 11.44 6.69
N PHE A 280 -11.52 11.47 6.63
CA PHE A 280 -12.26 12.75 6.60
C PHE A 280 -12.28 13.47 7.96
N ASN A 281 -12.16 12.75 9.08
CA ASN A 281 -11.98 13.37 10.40
C ASN A 281 -10.60 14.04 10.50
N ALA A 282 -9.54 13.40 9.99
CA ALA A 282 -8.22 14.00 9.88
C ALA A 282 -8.25 15.22 8.95
N ALA A 283 -8.84 15.10 7.76
CA ALA A 283 -8.95 16.21 6.80
C ALA A 283 -9.61 17.45 7.43
N ARG A 284 -10.70 17.26 8.17
CA ARG A 284 -11.36 18.35 8.89
C ARG A 284 -10.48 18.97 9.98
N ARG A 285 -9.78 18.12 10.77
CA ARG A 285 -8.90 18.57 11.88
C ARG A 285 -7.75 19.41 11.39
N TYR A 286 -7.13 19.01 10.29
CA TYR A 286 -5.96 19.66 9.71
C TYR A 286 -6.30 20.62 8.57
N GLN A 287 -7.59 20.94 8.38
CA GLN A 287 -8.07 21.87 7.36
C GLN A 287 -7.53 21.53 5.95
N ALA A 288 -7.47 20.24 5.65
CA ALA A 288 -6.93 19.75 4.38
C ALA A 288 -7.80 20.23 3.19
N ARG A 289 -7.13 20.62 2.12
CA ARG A 289 -7.75 21.06 0.86
C ARG A 289 -8.06 19.90 -0.08
N SER A 290 -7.49 18.73 0.21
CA SER A 290 -7.73 17.49 -0.52
C SER A 290 -7.50 16.27 0.37
N VAL A 291 -8.00 15.12 -0.09
CA VAL A 291 -7.69 13.82 0.50
C VAL A 291 -7.24 12.84 -0.56
N GLY A 292 -6.33 11.93 -0.20
CA GLY A 292 -5.85 10.87 -1.07
C GLY A 292 -5.91 9.51 -0.38
N VAL A 293 -6.05 8.43 -1.18
CA VAL A 293 -5.88 7.06 -0.69
C VAL A 293 -4.94 6.32 -1.63
N ALA A 294 -3.86 5.74 -1.11
CA ALA A 294 -2.84 5.01 -1.86
C ALA A 294 -2.54 3.65 -1.21
N GLY A 295 -1.81 2.80 -1.91
CA GLY A 295 -1.52 1.43 -1.48
C GLY A 295 -2.52 0.41 -2.01
N GLY A 296 -2.20 -0.89 -1.92
CA GLY A 296 -2.94 -1.98 -2.56
C GLY A 296 -4.44 -2.01 -2.24
N VAL A 297 -4.84 -1.67 -1.01
CA VAL A 297 -6.27 -1.62 -0.63
C VAL A 297 -7.00 -0.46 -1.30
N SER A 298 -6.31 0.55 -1.85
CA SER A 298 -6.95 1.61 -2.66
C SER A 298 -7.61 1.09 -3.94
N ALA A 299 -7.30 -0.14 -4.35
CA ALA A 299 -7.97 -0.82 -5.46
C ALA A 299 -9.38 -1.35 -5.11
N ASN A 300 -9.73 -1.43 -3.81
CA ASN A 300 -11.00 -1.94 -3.35
C ASN A 300 -12.17 -1.09 -3.88
N SER A 301 -13.14 -1.75 -4.53
CA SER A 301 -14.22 -1.06 -5.24
C SER A 301 -15.15 -0.27 -4.31
N ARG A 302 -15.43 -0.80 -3.11
CA ARG A 302 -16.24 -0.12 -2.10
C ARG A 302 -15.53 1.11 -1.54
N LEU A 303 -14.24 0.98 -1.21
CA LEU A 303 -13.44 2.10 -0.71
C LEU A 303 -13.43 3.26 -1.72
N ARG A 304 -13.26 2.96 -3.01
CA ARG A 304 -13.31 3.96 -4.08
C ARG A 304 -14.66 4.68 -4.16
N ALA A 305 -15.76 3.91 -4.08
CA ALA A 305 -17.12 4.45 -4.14
C ALA A 305 -17.42 5.33 -2.91
N ASP A 306 -17.18 4.82 -1.70
CA ASP A 306 -17.46 5.53 -0.44
C ASP A 306 -16.58 6.79 -0.30
N LEU A 307 -15.32 6.75 -0.77
CA LEU A 307 -14.42 7.89 -0.79
C LEU A 307 -14.98 9.00 -1.69
N LYS A 308 -15.36 8.65 -2.92
CA LYS A 308 -15.90 9.60 -3.89
C LYS A 308 -17.19 10.26 -3.36
N GLU A 309 -18.15 9.45 -2.92
CA GLU A 309 -19.42 9.93 -2.37
C GLU A 309 -19.21 10.85 -1.16
N ARG A 310 -18.28 10.49 -0.26
CA ARG A 310 -17.98 11.31 0.92
C ARG A 310 -17.27 12.61 0.54
N GLY A 311 -16.38 12.58 -0.43
CA GLY A 311 -15.70 13.77 -0.97
C GLY A 311 -16.67 14.75 -1.57
N GLU A 312 -17.58 14.28 -2.43
CA GLU A 312 -18.65 15.10 -3.02
C GLU A 312 -19.53 15.74 -1.95
N ARG A 313 -19.98 14.97 -0.95
CA ARG A 313 -20.80 15.50 0.16
C ARG A 313 -20.09 16.50 1.06
N ARG A 314 -18.75 16.45 1.13
CA ARG A 314 -17.92 17.34 1.96
C ARG A 314 -17.26 18.45 1.16
N GLU A 315 -17.47 18.48 -0.15
CA GLU A 315 -16.83 19.42 -1.08
C GLU A 315 -15.29 19.40 -0.98
N ILE A 316 -14.72 18.21 -0.72
CA ILE A 316 -13.27 18.00 -0.63
C ILE A 316 -12.84 17.15 -1.81
N PRO A 317 -11.92 17.63 -2.68
CA PRO A 317 -11.34 16.85 -3.76
C PRO A 317 -10.71 15.55 -3.26
N THR A 318 -11.00 14.42 -3.94
CA THR A 318 -10.52 13.09 -3.57
C THR A 318 -9.64 12.52 -4.67
N PHE A 319 -8.51 11.96 -4.30
CA PHE A 319 -7.50 11.44 -5.23
C PHE A 319 -7.21 9.97 -4.98
N LEU A 320 -7.16 9.22 -6.06
CA LEU A 320 -6.86 7.79 -6.08
C LEU A 320 -5.89 7.49 -7.21
N PRO A 321 -4.98 6.52 -7.06
CA PRO A 321 -4.17 6.05 -8.18
C PRO A 321 -5.03 5.19 -9.11
N SER A 322 -4.56 4.96 -10.34
CA SER A 322 -5.09 3.90 -11.20
C SER A 322 -4.89 2.53 -10.55
N LEU A 323 -5.60 1.51 -11.00
CA LEU A 323 -5.42 0.16 -10.46
C LEU A 323 -3.98 -0.34 -10.63
N ALA A 324 -3.34 0.01 -11.74
CA ALA A 324 -1.95 -0.35 -12.02
C ALA A 324 -0.93 0.32 -11.07
N LEU A 325 -1.26 1.48 -10.50
CA LEU A 325 -0.41 2.22 -9.56
C LEU A 325 -0.84 2.03 -8.10
N SER A 326 -1.88 1.22 -7.84
CA SER A 326 -2.36 0.96 -6.48
C SER A 326 -1.47 -0.04 -5.74
N THR A 327 -0.97 -1.08 -6.43
CA THR A 327 -0.07 -2.09 -5.86
C THR A 327 1.38 -1.63 -5.95
N ASP A 328 2.29 -2.38 -5.32
CA ASP A 328 3.72 -2.10 -5.34
C ASP A 328 4.26 -2.09 -6.76
N ASN A 329 4.95 -1.02 -7.13
CA ASN A 329 5.50 -0.80 -8.45
C ASN A 329 6.65 0.21 -8.41
N ALA A 330 7.56 0.13 -9.38
CA ALA A 330 8.75 0.97 -9.38
C ALA A 330 8.50 2.39 -9.91
N ALA A 331 7.40 2.65 -10.62
CA ALA A 331 7.09 4.01 -11.08
C ALA A 331 6.84 4.95 -9.89
N MET A 332 6.21 4.45 -8.82
CA MET A 332 6.02 5.21 -7.57
C MET A 332 7.36 5.53 -6.89
N ILE A 333 8.34 4.60 -6.97
CA ILE A 333 9.68 4.79 -6.41
C ILE A 333 10.49 5.77 -7.25
N ALA A 334 10.40 5.66 -8.57
CA ALA A 334 11.03 6.61 -9.48
C ALA A 334 10.51 8.03 -9.27
N ALA A 335 9.20 8.22 -9.12
CA ALA A 335 8.60 9.53 -8.87
C ALA A 335 9.05 10.14 -7.55
N ALA A 336 9.00 9.36 -6.46
CA ALA A 336 9.54 9.80 -5.17
C ALA A 336 11.05 10.06 -5.23
N GLY A 337 11.78 9.25 -6.01
CA GLY A 337 13.20 9.43 -6.29
C GLY A 337 13.50 10.75 -7.00
N LEU A 338 12.73 11.11 -8.05
CA LEU A 338 12.85 12.40 -8.73
C LEU A 338 12.65 13.57 -7.78
N ARG A 339 11.64 13.51 -6.92
CA ARG A 339 11.37 14.53 -5.90
C ARG A 339 12.56 14.70 -4.95
N ARG A 340 13.09 13.58 -4.43
CA ARG A 340 14.24 13.57 -3.54
C ARG A 340 15.52 14.07 -4.21
N PHE A 341 15.77 13.62 -5.44
CA PHE A 341 16.92 14.07 -6.23
C PHE A 341 16.88 15.58 -6.45
N ARG A 342 15.71 16.15 -6.78
CA ARG A 342 15.54 17.60 -6.92
C ARG A 342 15.74 18.38 -5.61
N ALA A 343 15.49 17.73 -4.48
CA ALA A 343 15.80 18.29 -3.15
C ALA A 343 17.27 18.08 -2.75
N GLY A 344 18.13 17.56 -3.63
CA GLY A 344 19.55 17.30 -3.37
C GLY A 344 19.82 16.11 -2.46
N GLN A 345 18.83 15.24 -2.25
CA GLN A 345 18.92 14.07 -1.35
C GLN A 345 19.48 12.87 -2.13
N ILE A 346 20.80 12.74 -2.14
CA ILE A 346 21.56 11.67 -2.79
C ILE A 346 22.11 10.75 -1.70
N ALA A 347 21.99 9.43 -1.90
CA ALA A 347 22.54 8.44 -1.00
C ALA A 347 24.00 8.12 -1.35
N SER A 348 24.77 7.71 -0.35
CA SER A 348 26.10 7.17 -0.58
C SER A 348 26.01 5.69 -1.04
N LEU A 349 27.10 5.18 -1.60
CA LEU A 349 27.16 3.80 -2.11
C LEU A 349 27.26 2.75 -1.00
N ASP A 350 27.36 3.12 0.26
CA ASP A 350 27.25 2.27 1.44
C ASP A 350 25.81 2.17 1.98
N LEU A 351 24.82 2.61 1.17
CA LEU A 351 23.40 2.50 1.48
C LEU A 351 23.04 1.10 1.94
N ASN A 352 22.35 0.98 3.07
CA ASN A 352 21.82 -0.28 3.57
C ASN A 352 20.30 -0.26 3.64
N ALA A 353 19.69 -1.46 3.53
CA ALA A 353 18.26 -1.66 3.71
C ALA A 353 17.83 -1.45 5.16
N ASP A 354 16.66 -0.88 5.38
CA ASP A 354 16.06 -0.73 6.70
C ASP A 354 14.60 -1.22 6.69
N ALA A 355 14.38 -2.40 7.25
CA ALA A 355 13.07 -3.06 7.27
C ALA A 355 12.01 -2.29 8.07
N ALA A 356 12.41 -1.43 8.98
CA ALA A 356 11.54 -0.66 9.88
C ALA A 356 11.66 0.86 9.67
N LEU A 357 12.23 1.28 8.51
CA LEU A 357 12.48 2.69 8.19
C LEU A 357 11.23 3.53 8.47
N PRO A 358 11.31 4.52 9.38
CA PRO A 358 10.19 5.40 9.63
C PRO A 358 10.09 6.49 8.57
N LEU A 359 8.87 6.82 8.14
CA LEU A 359 8.63 7.99 7.31
C LEU A 359 8.52 9.22 8.22
N HIS A 360 9.63 9.90 8.41
CA HIS A 360 9.69 11.18 9.13
C HIS A 360 9.65 12.34 8.18
N ASP A 361 9.26 13.50 8.72
CA ASP A 361 9.35 14.79 8.04
C ASP A 361 10.81 15.01 7.65
N GLN A 362 11.13 14.83 6.38
CA GLN A 362 12.47 15.02 5.84
C GLN A 362 12.64 16.50 5.47
N ARG A 363 12.54 17.40 6.49
CA ARG A 363 12.92 18.79 6.28
C ARG A 363 14.41 18.81 5.93
N PRO A 364 14.80 19.53 4.87
CA PRO A 364 16.21 19.78 4.65
C PRO A 364 16.77 20.48 5.89
N THR A 365 17.81 19.90 6.47
CA THR A 365 18.61 20.52 7.54
C THR A 365 19.37 21.72 7.00
#